data_4c35affddb64e73bfd3311cef6544f49
#
_entry.id   4c35affddb64e73bfd3311cef6544f49
#
_cell.length_a   1.000
_cell.length_b   1.000
_cell.length_c   1.000
_cell.angle_alpha   90.00
_cell.angle_beta   90.00
_cell.angle_gamma   90.00
#
_symmetry.space_group_name_H-M   'P 1'
#
loop_
_entity.id
_entity.type
_entity.pdbx_description
1 polymer ?
#
loop_
_entity_poly.entity_id
_entity_poly.type
_entity_poly.pdbx_seq_one_letter_code
_entity_poly.pdbx_strand_id
1 'polypeptide(L)'
;MIIDWLKLAPALLLLLTPISLFHGKKVRVRPIERDWDTHWPQIAGLGLHWIDLGRAVLGAWLLLDALSLPPGTRGAMRYAPIAAQGAVLIFSSCLQCFVCKERDSAHAPFMFVTGLILGFYPPTVAGFSILLALTAAAGSRTPWVYFPLLAVLVAGLGFLFVGRGALISLAAGGAAVALPWLLTLMFRQTLVLSYRTRRPSSESGSSTSELR
;
A
#
# COMPACT_ATOMS: atom_id res chain seq x y z
N MET A 1 -23.72 -5.68 15.05
CA MET A 1 -22.33 -5.93 14.68
C MET A 1 -21.68 -6.68 15.82
N ILE A 2 -21.07 -7.82 15.56
CA ILE A 2 -20.29 -8.60 16.52
C ILE A 2 -18.82 -8.21 16.28
N ILE A 3 -18.11 -7.91 17.36
CA ILE A 3 -16.70 -7.50 17.30
C ILE A 3 -15.88 -8.57 18.03
N ASP A 4 -15.00 -9.23 17.28
CA ASP A 4 -13.99 -10.12 17.84
C ASP A 4 -12.72 -9.31 18.17
N TRP A 5 -12.60 -8.94 19.44
CA TRP A 5 -11.47 -8.11 19.91
C TRP A 5 -10.12 -8.82 19.82
N LEU A 6 -10.09 -10.16 19.88
CA LEU A 6 -8.85 -10.92 19.74
C LEU A 6 -8.25 -10.80 18.33
N LYS A 7 -9.09 -10.58 17.32
CA LYS A 7 -8.67 -10.37 15.94
C LYS A 7 -8.58 -8.89 15.59
N LEU A 8 -9.48 -8.06 16.12
CA LEU A 8 -9.51 -6.63 15.80
C LEU A 8 -8.27 -5.90 16.33
N ALA A 9 -7.86 -6.16 17.58
CA ALA A 9 -6.70 -5.49 18.16
C ALA A 9 -5.39 -5.74 17.36
N PRO A 10 -5.00 -6.99 17.01
CA PRO A 10 -3.84 -7.20 16.16
C PRO A 10 -4.03 -6.67 14.73
N ALA A 11 -5.25 -6.70 14.16
CA ALA A 11 -5.52 -6.11 12.86
C ALA A 11 -5.21 -4.60 12.86
N LEU A 12 -5.73 -3.87 13.84
CA LEU A 12 -5.47 -2.44 13.99
C LEU A 12 -3.98 -2.15 14.23
N LEU A 13 -3.31 -2.93 15.06
CA LEU A 13 -1.88 -2.76 15.30
C LEU A 13 -1.08 -2.95 14.01
N LEU A 14 -1.37 -3.99 13.22
CA LEU A 14 -0.69 -4.24 11.95
C LEU A 14 -0.97 -3.14 10.91
N LEU A 15 -2.20 -2.66 10.83
CA LEU A 15 -2.59 -1.68 9.81
C LEU A 15 -2.19 -0.25 10.19
N LEU A 16 -2.30 0.13 11.46
CA LEU A 16 -2.06 1.51 11.90
C LEU A 16 -0.61 1.80 12.26
N THR A 17 0.24 0.79 12.46
CA THR A 17 1.66 1.03 12.74
C THR A 17 2.36 1.53 11.47
N PRO A 18 2.91 2.75 11.44
CA PRO A 18 3.59 3.24 10.24
C PRO A 18 4.95 2.57 10.07
N ILE A 19 5.28 2.20 8.83
CA ILE A 19 6.56 1.55 8.49
C ILE A 19 7.76 2.42 8.81
N SER A 20 7.59 3.74 8.83
CA SER A 20 8.64 4.71 9.15
C SER A 20 9.22 4.54 10.56
N LEU A 21 8.49 3.93 11.49
CA LEU A 21 9.02 3.59 12.82
C LEU A 21 10.14 2.56 12.75
N PHE A 22 10.15 1.73 11.70
CA PHE A 22 11.18 0.71 11.45
C PHE A 22 12.31 1.21 10.56
N HIS A 23 12.24 2.47 10.10
CA HIS A 23 13.29 3.08 9.29
C HIS A 23 14.54 3.36 10.14
N GLY A 24 15.54 2.53 9.98
CA GLY A 24 16.87 2.81 10.55
C GLY A 24 17.59 3.96 9.82
N LYS A 25 18.69 4.46 10.42
CA LYS A 25 19.54 5.56 9.89
C LYS A 25 20.05 5.34 8.45
N LYS A 26 19.96 4.12 7.90
CA LYS A 26 20.45 3.75 6.55
C LYS A 26 19.41 3.86 5.45
N VAL A 27 18.17 4.21 5.78
CA VAL A 27 17.10 4.35 4.80
C VAL A 27 17.02 5.81 4.37
N ARG A 28 17.16 6.05 3.08
CA ARG A 28 16.97 7.37 2.46
C ARG A 28 15.66 7.39 1.70
N VAL A 29 15.12 8.57 1.54
CA VAL A 29 13.88 8.83 0.82
C VAL A 29 14.25 9.56 -0.47
N ARG A 30 13.65 9.17 -1.59
CA ARG A 30 13.89 9.79 -2.89
C ARG A 30 12.56 10.01 -3.62
N PRO A 31 12.38 11.13 -4.33
CA PRO A 31 11.23 11.35 -5.18
C PRO A 31 11.08 10.22 -6.21
N ILE A 32 9.84 9.84 -6.50
CA ILE A 32 9.53 8.90 -7.57
C ILE A 32 9.67 9.67 -8.89
N GLU A 33 10.85 9.58 -9.49
CA GLU A 33 11.11 10.11 -10.82
C GLU A 33 10.55 9.16 -11.89
N ARG A 34 10.49 9.66 -13.14
CA ARG A 34 9.95 8.91 -14.30
C ARG A 34 10.67 7.60 -14.64
N ASP A 35 11.83 7.34 -14.04
CA ASP A 35 12.69 6.21 -14.39
C ASP A 35 12.41 5.00 -13.48
N TRP A 36 11.38 4.22 -13.84
CA TRP A 36 10.97 3.01 -13.12
C TRP A 36 12.05 1.92 -13.12
N ASP A 37 12.80 1.79 -14.22
CA ASP A 37 13.76 0.69 -14.42
C ASP A 37 14.93 0.73 -13.43
N THR A 38 15.32 1.92 -12.97
CA THR A 38 16.42 2.08 -12.00
C THR A 38 16.00 1.84 -10.55
N HIS A 39 14.71 1.90 -10.24
CA HIS A 39 14.22 1.87 -8.85
C HIS A 39 13.66 0.52 -8.41
N TRP A 40 13.12 -0.26 -9.34
CA TRP A 40 12.48 -1.54 -9.02
C TRP A 40 13.37 -2.53 -8.26
N PRO A 41 14.64 -2.78 -8.67
CA PRO A 41 15.52 -3.67 -7.92
C PRO A 41 15.85 -3.16 -6.51
N GLN A 42 15.87 -1.85 -6.33
CA GLN A 42 16.14 -1.21 -5.04
C GLN A 42 14.94 -1.30 -4.10
N ILE A 43 13.72 -1.20 -4.63
CA ILE A 43 12.47 -1.36 -3.90
C ILE A 43 12.30 -2.84 -3.50
N ALA A 44 12.42 -3.75 -4.46
CA ALA A 44 12.28 -5.18 -4.22
C ALA A 44 13.35 -5.74 -3.28
N GLY A 45 14.55 -5.17 -3.29
CA GLY A 45 15.66 -5.57 -2.41
C GLY A 45 15.55 -5.09 -0.97
N LEU A 46 14.61 -4.19 -0.65
CA LEU A 46 14.42 -3.70 0.72
C LEU A 46 13.44 -4.62 1.47
N GLY A 47 13.97 -5.43 2.40
CA GLY A 47 13.15 -6.37 3.19
C GLY A 47 11.98 -5.71 3.94
N LEU A 48 12.10 -4.43 4.31
CA LEU A 48 11.03 -3.64 4.93
C LEU A 48 9.76 -3.56 4.08
N HIS A 49 9.88 -3.51 2.77
CA HIS A 49 8.72 -3.47 1.88
C HIS A 49 7.93 -4.79 1.89
N TRP A 50 8.62 -5.91 2.02
CA TRP A 50 7.99 -7.23 2.14
C TRP A 50 7.31 -7.43 3.49
N ILE A 51 7.91 -6.89 4.57
CA ILE A 51 7.27 -6.84 5.88
C ILE A 51 6.01 -5.99 5.82
N ASP A 52 6.07 -4.85 5.11
CA ASP A 52 4.93 -3.96 4.93
C ASP A 52 3.79 -4.62 4.15
N LEU A 53 4.12 -5.37 3.10
CA LEU A 53 3.17 -6.19 2.36
C LEU A 53 2.52 -7.24 3.28
N GLY A 54 3.34 -8.04 3.96
CA GLY A 54 2.85 -9.14 4.81
C GLY A 54 1.94 -8.67 5.94
N ARG A 55 2.31 -7.58 6.63
CA ARG A 55 1.48 -7.00 7.70
C ARG A 55 0.16 -6.42 7.16
N ALA A 56 0.18 -5.83 5.97
CA ALA A 56 -1.04 -5.30 5.35
C ALA A 56 -2.00 -6.41 4.94
N VAL A 57 -1.48 -7.51 4.34
CA VAL A 57 -2.27 -8.70 4.01
C VAL A 57 -2.90 -9.28 5.26
N LEU A 58 -2.09 -9.55 6.28
CA LEU A 58 -2.57 -10.17 7.53
C LEU A 58 -3.53 -9.25 8.27
N GLY A 59 -3.21 -7.95 8.35
CA GLY A 59 -4.06 -6.96 9.01
C GLY A 59 -5.42 -6.80 8.33
N ALA A 60 -5.46 -6.76 6.99
CA ALA A 60 -6.71 -6.67 6.23
C ALA A 60 -7.55 -7.94 6.37
N TRP A 61 -6.92 -9.12 6.32
CA TRP A 61 -7.61 -10.39 6.51
C TRP A 61 -8.20 -10.53 7.93
N LEU A 62 -7.42 -10.20 8.97
CA LEU A 62 -7.90 -10.19 10.35
C LEU A 62 -9.04 -9.17 10.56
N LEU A 63 -8.97 -8.01 9.90
CA LEU A 63 -10.00 -6.98 9.97
C LEU A 63 -11.33 -7.47 9.39
N LEU A 64 -11.30 -8.19 8.26
CA LEU A 64 -12.47 -8.81 7.65
C LEU A 64 -13.14 -9.80 8.60
N ASP A 65 -12.34 -10.64 9.23
CA ASP A 65 -12.82 -11.69 10.12
C ASP A 65 -13.27 -11.17 11.51
N ALA A 66 -12.67 -10.05 11.95
CA ALA A 66 -12.99 -9.43 13.24
C ALA A 66 -14.36 -8.75 13.31
N LEU A 67 -14.89 -8.31 12.17
CA LEU A 67 -16.14 -7.55 12.09
C LEU A 67 -17.19 -8.35 11.34
N SER A 68 -18.10 -8.96 12.06
CA SER A 68 -19.16 -9.81 11.49
C SER A 68 -20.55 -9.28 11.85
N LEU A 69 -21.54 -9.79 11.12
CA LEU A 69 -22.95 -9.50 11.38
C LEU A 69 -23.63 -10.66 12.10
N PRO A 70 -24.49 -10.37 13.07
CA PRO A 70 -25.39 -11.38 13.60
C PRO A 70 -26.29 -11.91 12.48
N PRO A 71 -26.60 -13.21 12.50
CA PRO A 71 -27.56 -13.79 11.55
C PRO A 71 -28.91 -13.07 11.67
N GLY A 72 -29.54 -12.76 10.56
CA GLY A 72 -30.83 -12.07 10.51
C GLY A 72 -30.80 -10.54 10.52
N THR A 73 -29.62 -9.92 10.56
CA THR A 73 -29.49 -8.44 10.49
C THR A 73 -30.05 -7.90 9.17
N ARG A 74 -31.02 -6.97 9.26
CA ARG A 74 -31.70 -6.35 8.11
C ARG A 74 -31.50 -4.83 8.11
N GLY A 75 -31.82 -4.21 6.97
CA GLY A 75 -31.77 -2.74 6.80
C GLY A 75 -30.36 -2.16 6.72
N ALA A 76 -30.22 -0.90 7.11
CA ALA A 76 -28.95 -0.15 7.01
C ALA A 76 -27.82 -0.73 7.87
N MET A 77 -28.15 -1.43 8.96
CA MET A 77 -27.17 -2.03 9.86
C MET A 77 -26.29 -3.11 9.21
N ARG A 78 -26.74 -3.70 8.11
CA ARG A 78 -25.93 -4.67 7.35
C ARG A 78 -24.64 -4.07 6.78
N TYR A 79 -24.61 -2.77 6.60
CA TYR A 79 -23.44 -2.05 6.05
C TYR A 79 -22.44 -1.58 7.12
N ALA A 80 -22.81 -1.66 8.40
CA ALA A 80 -21.97 -1.17 9.48
C ALA A 80 -20.56 -1.81 9.54
N PRO A 81 -20.38 -3.14 9.40
CA PRO A 81 -19.04 -3.74 9.35
C PRO A 81 -18.24 -3.25 8.16
N ILE A 82 -18.87 -3.18 6.97
CA ILE A 82 -18.22 -2.74 5.74
C ILE A 82 -17.75 -1.28 5.86
N ALA A 83 -18.60 -0.42 6.43
CA ALA A 83 -18.24 0.97 6.68
C ALA A 83 -17.08 1.11 7.67
N ALA A 84 -17.11 0.32 8.76
CA ALA A 84 -16.03 0.30 9.74
C ALA A 84 -14.72 -0.22 9.14
N GLN A 85 -14.76 -1.31 8.38
CA GLN A 85 -13.61 -1.85 7.64
C GLN A 85 -13.05 -0.80 6.67
N GLY A 86 -13.91 -0.19 5.85
CA GLY A 86 -13.53 0.87 4.92
C GLY A 86 -12.87 2.06 5.61
N ALA A 87 -13.44 2.52 6.74
CA ALA A 87 -12.85 3.61 7.52
C ALA A 87 -11.45 3.27 8.03
N VAL A 88 -11.24 2.05 8.54
CA VAL A 88 -9.92 1.59 9.00
C VAL A 88 -8.92 1.54 7.83
N LEU A 89 -9.33 1.01 6.67
CA LEU A 89 -8.45 0.93 5.48
C LEU A 89 -8.07 2.32 4.98
N ILE A 90 -9.02 3.25 4.87
CA ILE A 90 -8.77 4.63 4.47
C ILE A 90 -7.83 5.32 5.46
N PHE A 91 -8.12 5.21 6.75
CA PHE A 91 -7.31 5.83 7.78
C PHE A 91 -5.89 5.25 7.83
N SER A 92 -5.74 3.93 7.69
CA SER A 92 -4.43 3.28 7.65
C SER A 92 -3.60 3.72 6.43
N SER A 93 -4.22 3.81 5.24
CA SER A 93 -3.56 4.32 4.02
C SER A 93 -3.13 5.77 4.18
N CYS A 94 -3.97 6.60 4.78
CA CYS A 94 -3.67 7.99 5.10
C CYS A 94 -2.45 8.10 6.03
N LEU A 95 -2.45 7.33 7.11
CA LEU A 95 -1.37 7.33 8.09
C LEU A 95 -0.02 6.94 7.48
N GLN A 96 0.00 5.95 6.56
CA GLN A 96 1.22 5.56 5.85
C GLN A 96 1.77 6.66 4.94
N CYS A 97 0.91 7.52 4.39
CA CYS A 97 1.34 8.63 3.53
C CYS A 97 1.95 9.79 4.31
N PHE A 98 1.38 10.13 5.47
CA PHE A 98 1.77 11.33 6.21
C PHE A 98 3.01 11.17 7.08
N VAL A 99 3.47 9.96 7.35
CA VAL A 99 4.66 9.75 8.19
C VAL A 99 5.93 9.90 7.36
N CYS A 100 6.15 11.06 6.79
CA CYS A 100 7.38 11.41 6.09
C CYS A 100 8.14 12.52 6.82
N LYS A 101 9.48 12.43 6.85
CA LYS A 101 10.34 13.43 7.52
C LYS A 101 10.53 14.71 6.71
N GLU A 102 10.20 14.70 5.43
CA GLU A 102 10.39 15.85 4.54
C GLU A 102 9.08 16.61 4.40
N ARG A 103 9.12 17.93 4.57
CA ARG A 103 7.93 18.81 4.69
C ARG A 103 6.98 18.78 3.50
N ASP A 104 7.47 18.50 2.28
CA ASP A 104 6.69 18.60 1.04
C ASP A 104 6.57 17.26 0.31
N SER A 105 6.74 16.14 1.03
CA SER A 105 6.73 14.82 0.44
C SER A 105 5.76 13.87 1.15
N ALA A 106 5.05 13.07 0.38
CA ALA A 106 4.21 11.99 0.86
C ALA A 106 4.86 10.63 0.54
N HIS A 107 4.92 9.73 1.52
CA HIS A 107 5.43 8.38 1.29
C HIS A 107 4.48 7.60 0.38
N ALA A 108 5.02 6.95 -0.64
CA ALA A 108 4.25 6.07 -1.52
C ALA A 108 4.20 4.64 -0.95
N PRO A 109 3.11 4.23 -0.30
CA PRO A 109 3.03 2.94 0.37
C PRO A 109 2.67 1.81 -0.60
N PHE A 110 3.49 1.58 -1.65
CA PHE A 110 3.21 0.60 -2.70
C PHE A 110 2.90 -0.79 -2.18
N MET A 111 3.80 -1.35 -1.38
CA MET A 111 3.65 -2.71 -0.87
C MET A 111 2.54 -2.82 0.15
N PHE A 112 2.32 -1.77 0.95
CA PHE A 112 1.21 -1.73 1.90
C PHE A 112 -0.14 -1.76 1.17
N VAL A 113 -0.35 -0.89 0.18
CA VAL A 113 -1.58 -0.84 -0.62
C VAL A 113 -1.81 -2.16 -1.37
N THR A 114 -0.74 -2.73 -1.96
CA THR A 114 -0.79 -4.05 -2.59
C THR A 114 -1.23 -5.12 -1.60
N GLY A 115 -0.68 -5.11 -0.39
CA GLY A 115 -1.04 -6.02 0.69
C GLY A 115 -2.48 -5.86 1.16
N LEU A 116 -2.98 -4.63 1.27
CA LEU A 116 -4.39 -4.37 1.59
C LEU A 116 -5.33 -5.03 0.59
N ILE A 117 -5.04 -4.90 -0.71
CA ILE A 117 -5.86 -5.49 -1.77
C ILE A 117 -5.81 -7.02 -1.72
N LEU A 118 -4.63 -7.61 -1.53
CA LEU A 118 -4.47 -9.06 -1.39
C LEU A 118 -5.20 -9.64 -0.18
N GLY A 119 -5.23 -8.91 0.93
CA GLY A 119 -5.90 -9.37 2.16
C GLY A 119 -7.40 -9.09 2.19
N PHE A 120 -7.88 -8.07 1.46
CA PHE A 120 -9.27 -7.61 1.54
C PHE A 120 -10.16 -8.18 0.44
N TYR A 121 -9.63 -8.45 -0.76
CA TYR A 121 -10.40 -8.91 -1.91
C TYR A 121 -10.14 -10.38 -2.25
N PRO A 122 -11.08 -11.03 -2.97
CA PRO A 122 -10.85 -12.36 -3.50
C PRO A 122 -9.56 -12.42 -4.32
N PRO A 123 -8.78 -13.51 -4.23
CA PRO A 123 -7.47 -13.62 -4.90
C PRO A 123 -7.50 -13.35 -6.40
N THR A 124 -8.59 -13.70 -7.07
CA THR A 124 -8.78 -13.44 -8.51
C THR A 124 -8.86 -11.94 -8.80
N VAL A 125 -9.69 -11.18 -8.05
CA VAL A 125 -9.82 -9.73 -8.21
C VAL A 125 -8.51 -9.05 -7.86
N ALA A 126 -7.93 -9.40 -6.70
CA ALA A 126 -6.70 -8.82 -6.22
C ALA A 126 -5.53 -9.09 -7.19
N GLY A 127 -5.31 -10.35 -7.58
CA GLY A 127 -4.21 -10.76 -8.44
C GLY A 127 -4.25 -10.10 -9.81
N PHE A 128 -5.40 -10.15 -10.50
CA PHE A 128 -5.54 -9.50 -11.82
C PHE A 128 -5.40 -7.99 -11.73
N SER A 129 -6.00 -7.35 -10.73
CA SER A 129 -5.89 -5.89 -10.55
C SER A 129 -4.43 -5.46 -10.32
N ILE A 130 -3.71 -6.15 -9.47
CA ILE A 130 -2.31 -5.85 -9.16
C ILE A 130 -1.43 -6.10 -10.41
N LEU A 131 -1.61 -7.24 -11.08
CA LEU A 131 -0.83 -7.57 -12.28
C LEU A 131 -1.01 -6.53 -13.38
N LEU A 132 -2.25 -6.18 -13.70
CA LEU A 132 -2.55 -5.19 -14.73
C LEU A 132 -2.06 -3.79 -14.34
N ALA A 133 -2.24 -3.37 -13.08
CA ALA A 133 -1.76 -2.08 -12.61
C ALA A 133 -0.24 -1.98 -12.64
N LEU A 134 0.48 -3.03 -12.23
CA LEU A 134 1.95 -3.09 -12.29
C LEU A 134 2.46 -3.07 -13.73
N THR A 135 1.84 -3.86 -14.62
CA THR A 135 2.22 -3.92 -16.05
C THR A 135 2.03 -2.55 -16.71
N ALA A 136 0.91 -1.88 -16.44
CA ALA A 136 0.64 -0.56 -17.00
C ALA A 136 1.58 0.52 -16.42
N ALA A 137 1.87 0.48 -15.11
CA ALA A 137 2.82 1.40 -14.49
C ALA A 137 4.24 1.20 -15.02
N ALA A 138 4.66 -0.04 -15.24
CA ALA A 138 5.94 -0.37 -15.86
C ALA A 138 5.99 0.08 -17.32
N GLY A 139 4.96 -0.21 -18.11
CA GLY A 139 4.88 0.17 -19.52
C GLY A 139 4.85 1.69 -19.76
N SER A 140 4.16 2.43 -18.88
CA SER A 140 4.09 3.90 -18.96
C SER A 140 5.32 4.59 -18.36
N ARG A 141 6.22 3.89 -17.71
CA ARG A 141 7.36 4.42 -16.93
C ARG A 141 6.97 5.48 -15.90
N THR A 142 5.71 5.44 -15.44
CA THR A 142 5.13 6.40 -14.52
C THR A 142 4.56 5.69 -13.28
N PRO A 143 5.37 5.48 -12.25
CA PRO A 143 4.99 4.66 -11.08
C PRO A 143 3.74 5.16 -10.35
N TRP A 144 3.47 6.46 -10.33
CA TRP A 144 2.29 7.03 -9.66
C TRP A 144 0.96 6.61 -10.30
N VAL A 145 0.96 6.17 -11.58
CA VAL A 145 -0.22 5.65 -12.28
C VAL A 145 -0.73 4.34 -11.63
N TYR A 146 0.14 3.65 -10.90
CA TYR A 146 -0.23 2.42 -10.20
C TYR A 146 -1.46 2.58 -9.29
N PHE A 147 -1.50 3.62 -8.47
CA PHE A 147 -2.56 3.79 -7.47
C PHE A 147 -3.95 4.04 -8.09
N PRO A 148 -4.15 5.04 -8.98
CA PRO A 148 -5.45 5.27 -9.58
C PRO A 148 -5.90 4.11 -10.46
N LEU A 149 -4.97 3.49 -11.19
CA LEU A 149 -5.30 2.36 -12.04
C LEU A 149 -5.69 1.13 -11.21
N LEU A 150 -4.95 0.83 -10.14
CA LEU A 150 -5.30 -0.25 -9.23
C LEU A 150 -6.69 -0.03 -8.61
N ALA A 151 -7.01 1.20 -8.20
CA ALA A 151 -8.33 1.54 -7.66
C ALA A 151 -9.46 1.29 -8.69
N VAL A 152 -9.26 1.71 -9.94
CA VAL A 152 -10.23 1.49 -11.03
C VAL A 152 -10.38 0.01 -11.35
N LEU A 153 -9.26 -0.73 -11.42
CA LEU A 153 -9.28 -2.17 -11.71
C LEU A 153 -9.94 -2.97 -10.59
N VAL A 154 -9.64 -2.66 -9.33
CA VAL A 154 -10.31 -3.32 -8.18
C VAL A 154 -11.80 -3.05 -8.19
N ALA A 155 -12.23 -1.82 -8.46
CA ALA A 155 -13.64 -1.48 -8.57
C ALA A 155 -14.31 -2.19 -9.76
N GLY A 156 -13.69 -2.15 -10.94
CA GLY A 156 -14.22 -2.73 -12.17
C GLY A 156 -14.26 -4.26 -12.13
N LEU A 157 -13.13 -4.91 -11.83
CA LEU A 157 -13.07 -6.37 -11.74
C LEU A 157 -13.87 -6.89 -10.54
N GLY A 158 -13.84 -6.17 -9.41
CA GLY A 158 -14.67 -6.51 -8.27
C GLY A 158 -16.17 -6.46 -8.61
N PHE A 159 -16.61 -5.45 -9.34
CA PHE A 159 -17.98 -5.38 -9.81
C PHE A 159 -18.36 -6.55 -10.74
N LEU A 160 -17.46 -6.93 -11.63
CA LEU A 160 -17.67 -8.02 -12.57
C LEU A 160 -17.69 -9.40 -11.88
N PHE A 161 -16.75 -9.66 -10.97
CA PHE A 161 -16.59 -10.99 -10.36
C PHE A 161 -17.40 -11.19 -9.07
N VAL A 162 -17.60 -10.14 -8.28
CA VAL A 162 -18.31 -10.23 -6.99
C VAL A 162 -19.75 -9.72 -7.08
N GLY A 163 -20.01 -8.84 -8.05
CA GLY A 163 -21.34 -8.33 -8.33
C GLY A 163 -21.78 -7.16 -7.48
N ARG A 164 -23.03 -6.71 -7.69
CA ARG A 164 -23.58 -5.48 -7.09
C ARG A 164 -23.63 -5.50 -5.56
N GLY A 165 -23.69 -6.67 -4.93
CA GLY A 165 -23.76 -6.80 -3.48
C GLY A 165 -22.52 -6.26 -2.73
N ALA A 166 -21.38 -6.20 -3.43
CA ALA A 166 -20.10 -5.75 -2.88
C ALA A 166 -19.76 -4.28 -3.19
N LEU A 167 -20.64 -3.51 -3.81
CA LEU A 167 -20.34 -2.12 -4.26
C LEU A 167 -19.76 -1.22 -3.16
N ILE A 168 -20.27 -1.32 -1.94
CA ILE A 168 -19.80 -0.48 -0.83
C ILE A 168 -18.38 -0.88 -0.41
N SER A 169 -18.09 -2.17 -0.32
CA SER A 169 -16.74 -2.66 0.00
C SER A 169 -15.75 -2.35 -1.13
N LEU A 170 -16.18 -2.47 -2.38
CA LEU A 170 -15.39 -2.11 -3.56
C LEU A 170 -15.06 -0.61 -3.57
N ALA A 171 -16.05 0.24 -3.28
CA ALA A 171 -15.85 1.68 -3.18
C ALA A 171 -14.91 2.05 -2.04
N ALA A 172 -15.08 1.45 -0.86
CA ALA A 172 -14.24 1.72 0.31
C ALA A 172 -12.78 1.30 0.07
N GLY A 173 -12.56 0.11 -0.48
CA GLY A 173 -11.21 -0.36 -0.79
C GLY A 173 -10.58 0.41 -1.96
N GLY A 174 -11.35 0.71 -3.01
CA GLY A 174 -10.89 1.56 -4.12
C GLY A 174 -10.48 2.96 -3.63
N ALA A 175 -11.26 3.56 -2.73
CA ALA A 175 -10.92 4.85 -2.11
C ALA A 175 -9.63 4.76 -1.29
N ALA A 176 -9.45 3.72 -0.47
CA ALA A 176 -8.23 3.51 0.31
C ALA A 176 -6.99 3.38 -0.56
N VAL A 177 -7.11 2.73 -1.73
CA VAL A 177 -6.03 2.57 -2.73
C VAL A 177 -5.73 3.86 -3.48
N ALA A 178 -6.76 4.61 -3.88
CA ALA A 178 -6.59 5.89 -4.59
C ALA A 178 -6.05 7.01 -3.69
N LEU A 179 -6.19 6.87 -2.38
CA LEU A 179 -5.88 7.91 -1.40
C LEU A 179 -4.46 8.47 -1.51
N PRO A 180 -3.37 7.68 -1.63
CA PRO A 180 -2.02 8.21 -1.78
C PRO A 180 -1.90 9.19 -2.96
N TRP A 181 -2.50 8.82 -4.08
CA TRP A 181 -2.52 9.66 -5.28
C TRP A 181 -3.40 10.90 -5.10
N LEU A 182 -4.59 10.78 -4.51
CA LEU A 182 -5.47 11.90 -4.23
C LEU A 182 -4.83 12.91 -3.28
N LEU A 183 -4.15 12.46 -2.24
CA LEU A 183 -3.44 13.32 -1.30
C LEU A 183 -2.33 14.12 -1.99
N THR A 184 -1.57 13.49 -2.88
CA THR A 184 -0.52 14.22 -3.64
C THR A 184 -1.10 15.30 -4.54
N LEU A 185 -2.26 15.04 -5.17
CA LEU A 185 -2.96 16.06 -5.96
C LEU A 185 -3.49 17.20 -5.10
N MET A 186 -4.10 16.89 -3.96
CA MET A 186 -4.70 17.91 -3.07
C MET A 186 -3.64 18.78 -2.41
N PHE A 187 -2.54 18.19 -1.94
CA PHE A 187 -1.52 18.91 -1.19
C PHE A 187 -0.30 19.31 -2.03
N ARG A 188 -0.34 19.03 -3.35
CA ARG A 188 0.79 19.28 -4.28
C ARG A 188 2.12 18.71 -3.79
N GLN A 189 2.07 17.58 -3.09
CA GLN A 189 3.24 16.91 -2.55
C GLN A 189 3.84 15.96 -3.58
N THR A 190 5.15 15.75 -3.52
CA THR A 190 5.83 14.74 -4.33
C THR A 190 5.77 13.39 -3.64
N LEU A 191 5.42 12.33 -4.39
CA LEU A 191 5.50 10.96 -3.88
C LEU A 191 6.96 10.55 -3.76
N VAL A 192 7.32 10.01 -2.61
CA VAL A 192 8.68 9.55 -2.33
C VAL A 192 8.70 8.08 -1.92
N LEU A 193 9.76 7.39 -2.29
CA LEU A 193 10.01 5.99 -1.93
C LEU A 193 11.23 5.87 -1.03
N SER A 194 11.13 4.95 -0.08
CA SER A 194 12.27 4.58 0.77
C SER A 194 13.15 3.57 0.04
N TYR A 195 14.44 3.80 0.01
CA TYR A 195 15.43 2.89 -0.57
C TYR A 195 16.65 2.74 0.31
N ARG A 196 17.40 1.65 0.12
CA ARG A 196 18.64 1.39 0.84
C ARG A 196 19.81 2.02 0.08
N THR A 197 20.55 2.92 0.72
CA THR A 197 21.84 3.35 0.16
C THR A 197 22.82 2.18 0.12
N ARG A 198 23.19 1.72 -1.09
CA ARG A 198 24.40 0.93 -1.25
C ARG A 198 25.58 1.83 -0.84
N ARG A 199 26.39 1.42 0.14
CA ARG A 199 27.72 2.03 0.29
C ARG A 199 28.41 1.84 -1.08
N PRO A 200 28.96 2.91 -1.70
CA PRO A 200 29.92 2.69 -2.76
C PRO A 200 30.95 1.75 -2.16
N SER A 201 31.15 0.59 -2.80
CA SER A 201 32.31 -0.25 -2.52
C SER A 201 33.49 0.71 -2.62
N SER A 202 34.17 0.95 -1.52
CA SER A 202 35.46 1.65 -1.55
C SER A 202 36.26 0.96 -2.63
N GLU A 203 36.40 1.62 -3.78
CA GLU A 203 37.40 1.23 -4.74
C GLU A 203 38.71 1.14 -3.93
N SER A 204 39.10 -0.10 -3.71
CA SER A 204 40.39 -0.44 -3.14
C SER A 204 41.40 0.30 -4.00
N GLY A 205 42.02 1.30 -3.41
CA GLY A 205 43.07 2.07 -4.06
C GLY A 205 44.10 1.15 -4.67
N SER A 206 44.14 1.04 -5.94
CA SER A 206 45.35 0.76 -6.67
C SER A 206 46.10 2.08 -6.78
N SER A 207 46.79 2.43 -5.71
CA SER A 207 47.93 3.32 -5.78
C SER A 207 48.98 2.62 -6.63
N THR A 208 48.92 2.79 -7.92
CA THR A 208 50.08 2.58 -8.77
C THR A 208 50.95 3.81 -8.65
N SER A 209 51.83 3.73 -7.65
CA SER A 209 53.08 4.46 -7.67
C SER A 209 53.89 3.99 -8.89
N GLU A 210 53.85 4.70 -9.98
CA GLU A 210 54.90 4.66 -11.00
C GLU A 210 55.72 5.93 -10.91
N LEU A 211 56.77 5.77 -10.13
CA LEU A 211 58.07 6.46 -10.34
C LEU A 211 58.72 5.89 -11.61
N ARG A 212 58.92 6.73 -12.58
CA ARG A 212 60.16 6.97 -13.33
C ARG A 212 59.89 7.61 -14.65
#